data_c35d4210c156a00150eee3ab1aa12dbb
#
_entry.id   c35d4210c156a00150eee3ab1aa12dbb
#
_cell.length_a   1.000
_cell.length_b   1.000
_cell.length_c   1.000
_cell.angle_alpha   90.00
_cell.angle_beta   90.00
_cell.angle_gamma   90.00
#
_symmetry.space_group_name_H-M   'P 1'
#
loop_
_entity.id
_entity.type
_entity.pdbx_description
1 polymer ?
#
loop_
_entity_poly.entity_id
_entity_poly.type
_entity_poly.pdbx_seq_one_letter_code
_entity_poly.pdbx_strand_id
1 'polypeptide(L)'
;REVRLLVIHCSATRYDRDFPVEALRASHKARGFADIGYHFYVTRDGEIHRCRPLNQIGAHAAGWNDQSVGICYEGGLDESLQPTDTRTYAQKCALMDLLRQLRRDYPKAKILGHYQLSPYIRKACPCFDARSEYAEL
;
A
#
# COMPACT_ATOMS: atom_id res chain seq x y z
N ARG A 1 15.42 4.82 -11.30
CA ARG A 1 14.68 3.64 -11.77
C ARG A 1 13.39 4.04 -12.47
N GLU A 2 12.90 3.23 -13.37
CA GLU A 2 11.63 3.48 -14.04
C GLU A 2 10.46 2.90 -13.26
N VAL A 3 9.53 3.76 -12.87
CA VAL A 3 8.32 3.33 -12.13
C VAL A 3 7.20 3.09 -13.13
N ARG A 4 6.76 1.83 -13.21
CA ARG A 4 5.68 1.38 -14.11
C ARG A 4 4.41 1.02 -13.36
N LEU A 5 4.51 0.84 -12.04
CA LEU A 5 3.41 0.34 -11.21
C LEU A 5 3.31 1.15 -9.91
N LEU A 6 2.09 1.49 -9.54
CA LEU A 6 1.74 1.99 -8.21
C LEU A 6 0.92 0.90 -7.54
N VAL A 7 1.51 0.21 -6.56
CA VAL A 7 0.93 -0.99 -5.97
C VAL A 7 0.37 -0.68 -4.59
N ILE A 8 -0.92 -0.96 -4.41
CA ILE A 8 -1.63 -0.68 -3.17
C ILE A 8 -1.69 -1.94 -2.31
N HIS A 9 -1.37 -1.78 -1.04
CA HIS A 9 -1.37 -2.82 -0.01
C HIS A 9 -2.22 -2.39 1.18
N CYS A 10 -2.53 -3.34 2.06
CA CYS A 10 -3.01 -3.08 3.40
C CYS A 10 -2.02 -3.67 4.40
N SER A 11 -2.03 -3.16 5.63
CA SER A 11 -1.16 -3.70 6.67
C SER A 11 -1.59 -5.09 7.15
N ALA A 12 -2.80 -5.52 6.76
CA ALA A 12 -3.41 -6.76 7.21
C ALA A 12 -3.49 -6.81 8.74
N THR A 13 -3.98 -5.70 9.31
CA THR A 13 -4.21 -5.55 10.73
C THR A 13 -5.68 -5.24 10.98
N ARG A 14 -6.12 -5.49 12.22
CA ARG A 14 -7.51 -5.32 12.60
C ARG A 14 -7.89 -3.85 12.55
N TYR A 15 -9.04 -3.54 11.95
CA TYR A 15 -9.49 -2.18 11.64
C TYR A 15 -9.69 -1.29 12.87
N ASP A 16 -9.96 -1.89 14.03
CA ASP A 16 -10.29 -1.17 15.27
C ASP A 16 -9.12 -1.09 16.25
N ARG A 17 -7.91 -1.44 15.80
CA ARG A 17 -6.69 -1.36 16.59
C ARG A 17 -5.65 -0.52 15.86
N ASP A 18 -4.95 0.32 16.61
CA ASP A 18 -3.91 1.15 16.05
C ASP A 18 -2.70 0.32 15.64
N PHE A 19 -2.21 0.60 14.46
CA PHE A 19 -0.95 0.03 13.97
C PHE A 19 -0.11 1.17 13.41
N PRO A 20 0.51 1.99 14.29
CA PRO A 20 1.22 3.18 13.86
C PRO A 20 2.49 2.84 13.08
N VAL A 21 3.08 3.87 12.45
CA VAL A 21 4.30 3.72 11.65
C VAL A 21 5.39 2.95 12.40
N GLU A 22 5.57 3.23 13.68
CA GLU A 22 6.62 2.56 14.46
C GLU A 22 6.34 1.07 14.65
N ALA A 23 5.08 0.67 14.77
CA ALA A 23 4.70 -0.74 14.84
C ALA A 23 4.95 -1.44 13.50
N LEU A 24 4.62 -0.77 12.39
CA LEU A 24 4.91 -1.28 11.05
C LEU A 24 6.42 -1.45 10.85
N ARG A 25 7.21 -0.45 11.27
CA ARG A 25 8.67 -0.52 11.17
C ARG A 25 9.22 -1.69 11.97
N ALA A 26 8.77 -1.85 13.21
CA ALA A 26 9.21 -2.96 14.05
C ALA A 26 8.87 -4.32 13.43
N SER A 27 7.68 -4.44 12.84
CA SER A 27 7.25 -5.66 12.16
C SER A 27 8.15 -5.99 10.96
N HIS A 28 8.46 -5.00 10.14
CA HIS A 28 9.33 -5.22 8.97
C HIS A 28 10.77 -5.55 9.38
N LYS A 29 11.30 -4.86 10.39
CA LYS A 29 12.64 -5.16 10.89
C LYS A 29 12.72 -6.56 11.50
N ALA A 30 11.67 -7.01 12.18
CA ALA A 30 11.60 -8.37 12.72
C ALA A 30 11.61 -9.42 11.60
N ARG A 31 11.15 -9.06 10.41
CA ARG A 31 11.18 -9.94 9.22
C ARG A 31 12.52 -9.87 8.47
N GLY A 32 13.47 -9.10 8.96
CA GLY A 32 14.79 -8.97 8.35
C GLY A 32 14.94 -7.79 7.40
N PHE A 33 13.94 -6.92 7.28
CA PHE A 33 14.05 -5.72 6.44
C PHE A 33 14.90 -4.65 7.13
N ALA A 34 15.64 -3.88 6.34
CA ALA A 34 16.43 -2.76 6.87
C ALA A 34 15.52 -1.64 7.42
N ASP A 35 14.36 -1.45 6.80
CA ASP A 35 13.35 -0.47 7.20
C ASP A 35 12.01 -0.89 6.58
N ILE A 36 10.96 -0.06 6.75
CA ILE A 36 9.65 -0.29 6.14
C ILE A 36 9.84 -0.49 4.63
N GLY A 37 9.19 -1.51 4.08
CA GLY A 37 9.30 -1.87 2.67
C GLY A 37 8.44 -1.02 1.73
N TYR A 38 7.44 -0.31 2.25
CA TYR A 38 6.58 0.58 1.47
C TYR A 38 7.20 1.97 1.34
N HIS A 39 6.81 2.69 0.31
CA HIS A 39 7.20 4.10 0.14
C HIS A 39 6.27 5.04 0.91
N PHE A 40 5.00 4.65 1.06
CA PHE A 40 4.00 5.43 1.79
C PHE A 40 3.14 4.52 2.66
N TYR A 41 2.75 5.04 3.82
CA TYR A 41 1.83 4.38 4.72
C TYR A 41 0.75 5.37 5.16
N VAL A 42 -0.52 5.02 4.95
CA VAL A 42 -1.67 5.88 5.25
C VAL A 42 -2.40 5.33 6.47
N THR A 43 -2.31 6.03 7.58
CA THR A 43 -2.96 5.61 8.83
C THR A 43 -4.46 5.91 8.80
N ARG A 44 -5.21 5.35 9.77
CA ARG A 44 -6.68 5.42 9.78
C ARG A 44 -7.23 6.84 9.79
N ASP A 45 -6.48 7.78 10.35
CA ASP A 45 -6.83 9.20 10.37
C ASP A 45 -6.60 9.91 9.02
N GLY A 46 -6.07 9.20 8.03
CA GLY A 46 -5.77 9.75 6.72
C GLY A 46 -4.39 10.41 6.61
N GLU A 47 -3.57 10.32 7.66
CA GLU A 47 -2.22 10.88 7.58
C GLU A 47 -1.35 10.03 6.67
N ILE A 48 -0.64 10.69 5.75
CA ILE A 48 0.27 10.04 4.81
C ILE A 48 1.68 10.13 5.38
N HIS A 49 2.25 8.96 5.68
CA HIS A 49 3.61 8.87 6.20
C HIS A 49 4.56 8.47 5.08
N ARG A 50 5.59 9.27 4.86
CA ARG A 50 6.65 8.93 3.91
C ARG A 50 7.61 7.99 4.60
N CYS A 51 7.84 6.83 3.98
CA CYS A 51 8.67 5.79 4.57
C CYS A 51 9.94 5.62 3.73
N ARG A 52 9.98 4.60 2.86
CA ARG A 52 11.16 4.43 2.01
C ARG A 52 11.21 5.53 0.94
N PRO A 53 12.36 6.18 0.70
CA PRO A 53 12.45 7.20 -0.37
C PRO A 53 12.12 6.62 -1.74
N LEU A 54 11.49 7.45 -2.60
CA LEU A 54 11.05 7.00 -3.94
C LEU A 54 12.20 6.56 -4.85
N ASN A 55 13.41 7.08 -4.63
CA ASN A 55 14.58 6.67 -5.41
C ASN A 55 15.15 5.33 -4.96
N GLN A 56 14.63 4.75 -3.88
CA GLN A 56 15.04 3.44 -3.41
C GLN A 56 14.01 2.38 -3.80
N ILE A 57 14.51 1.20 -4.16
CA ILE A 57 13.65 0.05 -4.44
C ILE A 57 13.01 -0.40 -3.13
N GLY A 58 11.71 -0.62 -3.16
CA GLY A 58 10.97 -1.08 -1.99
C GLY A 58 11.14 -2.57 -1.72
N ALA A 59 10.45 -3.06 -0.69
CA ALA A 59 10.38 -4.48 -0.34
C ALA A 59 8.94 -4.80 0.00
N HIS A 60 8.07 -4.84 -1.01
CA HIS A 60 6.63 -5.00 -0.81
C HIS A 60 5.97 -5.95 -1.81
N ALA A 61 6.61 -6.21 -2.95
CA ALA A 61 6.04 -7.07 -3.99
C ALA A 61 7.19 -7.78 -4.74
N ALA A 62 7.57 -8.95 -4.25
CA ALA A 62 8.69 -9.71 -4.81
C ALA A 62 8.52 -9.92 -6.32
N GLY A 63 9.55 -9.58 -7.09
CA GLY A 63 9.54 -9.64 -8.55
C GLY A 63 9.11 -8.34 -9.22
N TRP A 64 8.51 -7.39 -8.50
CA TRP A 64 8.07 -6.11 -9.05
C TRP A 64 8.62 -4.90 -8.30
N ASN A 65 9.43 -5.10 -7.26
CA ASN A 65 9.94 -4.01 -6.42
C ASN A 65 10.73 -2.96 -7.21
N ASP A 66 11.51 -3.39 -8.18
CA ASP A 66 12.40 -2.51 -8.95
C ASP A 66 11.65 -1.54 -9.87
N GLN A 67 10.39 -1.80 -10.18
CA GLN A 67 9.59 -1.02 -11.11
C GLN A 67 8.33 -0.43 -10.48
N SER A 68 8.21 -0.45 -9.16
CA SER A 68 6.98 -0.05 -8.49
C SER A 68 7.20 0.88 -7.30
N VAL A 69 6.12 1.60 -6.96
CA VAL A 69 5.99 2.31 -5.69
C VAL A 69 4.96 1.54 -4.86
N GLY A 70 5.30 1.26 -3.62
CA GLY A 70 4.41 0.56 -2.68
C GLY A 70 3.70 1.55 -1.77
N ILE A 71 2.37 1.46 -1.73
CA ILE A 71 1.50 2.31 -0.92
C ILE A 71 0.65 1.40 -0.07
N CYS A 72 0.71 1.56 1.26
CA CYS A 72 0.00 0.70 2.20
C CYS A 72 -0.97 1.53 3.03
N TYR A 73 -2.20 1.03 3.26
CA TYR A 73 -3.09 1.65 4.24
C TYR A 73 -3.20 0.77 5.49
N GLU A 74 -3.39 1.43 6.62
CA GLU A 74 -3.56 0.75 7.91
C GLU A 74 -4.93 0.08 7.97
N GLY A 75 -4.96 -1.24 8.17
CA GLY A 75 -6.18 -2.03 8.29
C GLY A 75 -6.19 -3.25 7.38
N GLY A 76 -7.38 -3.60 6.90
CA GLY A 76 -7.59 -4.71 5.97
C GLY A 76 -8.20 -5.95 6.61
N LEU A 77 -8.38 -5.97 7.93
CA LEU A 77 -9.02 -7.10 8.63
C LEU A 77 -10.18 -6.62 9.50
N ASP A 78 -11.24 -7.42 9.54
CA ASP A 78 -12.37 -7.19 10.45
C ASP A 78 -12.06 -7.73 11.86
N GLU A 79 -13.06 -7.70 12.76
CA GLU A 79 -12.91 -8.18 14.14
C GLU A 79 -12.68 -9.68 14.24
N SER A 80 -13.00 -10.43 13.19
CA SER A 80 -12.75 -11.87 13.10
C SER A 80 -11.47 -12.18 12.33
N LEU A 81 -10.65 -11.15 12.07
CA LEU A 81 -9.39 -11.23 11.32
C LEU A 81 -9.60 -11.71 9.87
N GLN A 82 -10.78 -11.44 9.30
CA GLN A 82 -11.06 -11.76 7.91
C GLN A 82 -10.74 -10.57 7.01
N PRO A 83 -10.16 -10.81 5.83
CA PRO A 83 -9.86 -9.73 4.87
C PRO A 83 -11.13 -8.96 4.49
N THR A 84 -11.07 -7.64 4.63
CA THR A 84 -12.19 -6.73 4.37
C THR A 84 -11.64 -5.37 4.01
N ASP A 85 -12.31 -4.65 3.12
CA ASP A 85 -11.98 -3.25 2.85
C ASP A 85 -12.39 -2.40 4.05
N THR A 86 -11.42 -2.06 4.90
CA THR A 86 -11.64 -1.30 6.13
C THR A 86 -11.24 0.15 6.01
N ARG A 87 -10.99 0.66 4.79
CA ARG A 87 -10.54 2.04 4.60
C ARG A 87 -11.55 3.02 5.17
N THR A 88 -11.07 3.93 6.00
CA THR A 88 -11.88 5.05 6.49
C THR A 88 -12.09 6.05 5.34
N TYR A 89 -13.06 6.95 5.50
CA TYR A 89 -13.24 8.04 4.53
C TYR A 89 -11.97 8.88 4.41
N ALA A 90 -11.32 9.17 5.54
CA ALA A 90 -10.06 9.92 5.55
C ALA A 90 -8.97 9.20 4.74
N GLN A 91 -8.87 7.87 4.87
CA GLN A 91 -7.92 7.09 4.08
C GLN A 91 -8.25 7.11 2.60
N LYS A 92 -9.53 7.02 2.24
CA LYS A 92 -9.95 7.07 0.83
C LYS A 92 -9.58 8.41 0.20
N CYS A 93 -9.80 9.51 0.92
CA CYS A 93 -9.41 10.84 0.45
C CYS A 93 -7.89 10.97 0.31
N ALA A 94 -7.15 10.50 1.31
CA ALA A 94 -5.68 10.58 1.29
C ALA A 94 -5.09 9.73 0.16
N LEU A 95 -5.60 8.52 -0.05
CA LEU A 95 -5.15 7.66 -1.15
C LEU A 95 -5.41 8.30 -2.51
N MET A 96 -6.59 8.90 -2.68
CA MET A 96 -6.93 9.57 -3.94
C MET A 96 -5.96 10.72 -4.23
N ASP A 97 -5.70 11.57 -3.24
CA ASP A 97 -4.78 12.70 -3.38
C ASP A 97 -3.35 12.23 -3.69
N LEU A 98 -2.89 11.23 -2.95
CA LEU A 98 -1.55 10.67 -3.15
C LEU A 98 -1.40 10.05 -4.54
N LEU A 99 -2.39 9.27 -4.98
CA LEU A 99 -2.35 8.62 -6.29
C LEU A 99 -2.41 9.62 -7.43
N ARG A 100 -3.19 10.70 -7.28
CA ARG A 100 -3.21 11.77 -8.28
C ARG A 100 -1.84 12.41 -8.42
N GLN A 101 -1.18 12.68 -7.30
CA GLN A 101 0.16 13.26 -7.32
C GLN A 101 1.17 12.30 -7.96
N LEU A 102 1.15 11.03 -7.58
CA LEU A 102 2.06 10.03 -8.13
C LEU A 102 1.83 9.82 -9.63
N ARG A 103 0.57 9.88 -10.10
CA ARG A 103 0.29 9.79 -11.54
C ARG A 103 0.81 10.99 -12.31
N ARG A 104 0.89 12.16 -11.71
CA ARG A 104 1.56 13.31 -12.35
C ARG A 104 3.06 13.07 -12.48
N ASP A 105 3.66 12.47 -11.45
CA ASP A 105 5.11 12.19 -11.46
C ASP A 105 5.45 10.97 -12.34
N TYR A 106 4.54 10.00 -12.41
CA TYR A 106 4.72 8.77 -13.19
C TYR A 106 3.51 8.53 -14.09
N PRO A 107 3.38 9.30 -15.18
CA PRO A 107 2.15 9.31 -15.98
C PRO A 107 1.82 7.99 -16.68
N LYS A 108 2.81 7.12 -16.85
CA LYS A 108 2.62 5.81 -17.48
C LYS A 108 2.42 4.68 -16.50
N ALA A 109 2.52 4.95 -15.18
CA ALA A 109 2.39 3.91 -14.17
C ALA A 109 0.94 3.43 -14.06
N LYS A 110 0.76 2.12 -13.92
CA LYS A 110 -0.56 1.52 -13.71
C LYS A 110 -0.81 1.42 -12.21
N ILE A 111 -2.05 1.69 -11.81
CA ILE A 111 -2.49 1.58 -10.40
C ILE A 111 -3.22 0.25 -10.24
N LEU A 112 -2.76 -0.57 -9.29
CA LEU A 112 -3.40 -1.86 -9.02
C LEU A 112 -3.10 -2.32 -7.59
N GLY A 113 -3.88 -3.28 -7.13
CA GLY A 113 -3.66 -3.90 -5.82
C GLY A 113 -2.61 -5.00 -5.89
N HIS A 114 -2.06 -5.35 -4.75
CA HIS A 114 -1.04 -6.38 -4.65
C HIS A 114 -1.48 -7.69 -5.32
N TYR A 115 -2.69 -8.18 -5.01
CA TYR A 115 -3.17 -9.43 -5.59
C TYR A 115 -3.38 -9.36 -7.10
N GLN A 116 -3.46 -8.17 -7.66
CA GLN A 116 -3.70 -7.96 -9.10
C GLN A 116 -2.42 -8.01 -9.95
N LEU A 117 -1.25 -8.11 -9.29
CA LEU A 117 0.02 -8.22 -10.00
C LEU A 117 0.15 -9.54 -10.75
N SER A 118 -0.44 -10.61 -10.24
CA SER A 118 -0.33 -11.94 -10.82
C SER A 118 -1.48 -12.81 -10.35
N PRO A 119 -2.02 -13.71 -11.21
CA PRO A 119 -3.07 -14.65 -10.81
C PRO A 119 -2.56 -15.69 -9.80
N TYR A 120 -1.25 -15.78 -9.60
CA TYR A 120 -0.67 -16.72 -8.64
C TYR A 120 -0.57 -16.16 -7.23
N ILE A 121 -0.82 -14.85 -7.04
CA ILE A 121 -0.83 -14.25 -5.70
C ILE A 121 -2.15 -14.58 -5.03
N ARG A 122 -2.07 -15.32 -3.91
CA ARG A 122 -3.25 -15.83 -3.18
C ARG A 122 -3.63 -14.97 -1.98
N LYS A 123 -3.20 -13.72 -1.94
CA LYS A 123 -3.50 -12.77 -0.87
C LYS A 123 -4.68 -11.89 -1.28
N ALA A 124 -5.46 -11.45 -0.28
CA ALA A 124 -6.57 -10.53 -0.53
C ALA A 124 -6.11 -9.07 -0.58
N CYS A 125 -4.92 -8.77 -0.05
CA CYS A 125 -4.34 -7.43 0.03
C CYS A 125 -4.41 -6.72 -1.34
N PRO A 126 -4.96 -5.53 -1.44
CA PRO A 126 -5.39 -4.58 -0.39
C PRO A 126 -6.87 -4.72 0.04
N CYS A 127 -7.54 -5.81 -0.25
CA CYS A 127 -8.91 -6.12 0.11
C CYS A 127 -9.98 -5.29 -0.65
N PHE A 128 -9.60 -4.71 -1.76
CA PHE A 128 -10.53 -4.07 -2.70
C PHE A 128 -9.91 -4.07 -4.11
N ASP A 129 -10.75 -3.85 -5.11
CA ASP A 129 -10.29 -3.83 -6.51
C ASP A 129 -9.74 -2.44 -6.85
N ALA A 130 -8.44 -2.26 -6.59
CA ALA A 130 -7.79 -0.98 -6.81
C ALA A 130 -7.72 -0.60 -8.30
N ARG A 131 -7.53 -1.58 -9.18
CA ARG A 131 -7.48 -1.33 -10.61
C ARG A 131 -8.76 -0.68 -11.11
N SER A 132 -9.90 -1.22 -10.69
CA SER A 132 -11.20 -0.70 -11.08
C SER A 132 -11.50 0.65 -10.43
N GLU A 133 -11.24 0.76 -9.12
CA GLU A 133 -11.56 1.97 -8.37
C GLU A 133 -10.78 3.19 -8.88
N TYR A 134 -9.54 3.00 -9.33
CA TYR A 134 -8.69 4.09 -9.79
C TYR A 134 -8.50 4.12 -11.30
N ALA A 135 -9.39 3.47 -12.05
CA ALA A 135 -9.27 3.36 -13.51
C ALA A 135 -9.26 4.71 -14.22
N GLU A 136 -9.93 5.72 -13.63
CA GLU A 136 -10.05 7.06 -14.21
C GLU A 136 -8.90 8.02 -13.85
N LEU A 137 -7.96 7.60 -13.08
CA LEU A 137 -6.80 8.44 -12.71
C LEU A 137 -5.74 8.49 -13.85
#